data_ee54d79d6c2403cc06a98ee1d521e0d3
#
_entry.id   ee54d79d6c2403cc06a98ee1d521e0d3
#
_cell.length_a   1.000
_cell.length_b   1.000
_cell.length_c   1.000
_cell.angle_alpha   90.00
_cell.angle_beta   90.00
_cell.angle_gamma   90.00
#
_symmetry.space_group_name_H-M   'P 1'
#
loop_
_entity.id
_entity.type
_entity.pdbx_description
1 polymer ?
#
loop_
_entity_poly.entity_id
_entity_poly.type
_entity_poly.pdbx_seq_one_letter_code
_entity_poly.pdbx_strand_id
1 'polypeptide(L)'
;MANFYTDIPELKYHLNNPMMERICELKEREYRDKEEFDYAPQDYADAIDSYDKVLEITGEITGEIIAPNAEGVDAEGPHCANGRVEYALSLIHISEPTRPRLI
;
A
#
# COMPACT_ATOMS: atom_id res chain seq x y z
N MET A 1 -3.96 15.31 11.57
CA MET A 1 -3.17 14.07 11.47
C MET A 1 -2.70 13.85 10.05
N ALA A 2 -1.43 13.47 9.89
CA ALA A 2 -0.85 13.33 8.57
C ALA A 2 -1.38 12.07 7.86
N ASN A 3 -1.77 12.22 6.61
CA ASN A 3 -2.13 11.11 5.75
C ASN A 3 -1.49 11.35 4.40
N PHE A 4 -0.50 10.57 4.06
CA PHE A 4 0.32 10.80 2.88
C PHE A 4 -0.41 10.56 1.56
N TYR A 5 -1.59 9.98 1.61
CA TYR A 5 -2.41 9.87 0.41
C TYR A 5 -3.35 11.07 0.26
N THR A 6 -4.11 11.39 1.31
CA THR A 6 -5.09 12.49 1.23
C THR A 6 -4.43 13.86 1.22
N ASP A 7 -3.24 13.98 1.82
CA ASP A 7 -2.50 15.24 1.87
C ASP A 7 -1.78 15.56 0.55
N ILE A 8 -1.63 14.58 -0.34
CA ILE A 8 -0.94 14.72 -1.62
C ILE A 8 -1.95 14.46 -2.75
N PRO A 9 -2.62 15.52 -3.26
CA PRO A 9 -3.67 15.36 -4.28
C PRO A 9 -3.19 14.71 -5.57
N GLU A 10 -1.90 14.81 -5.88
CA GLU A 10 -1.32 14.23 -7.07
C GLU A 10 -1.46 12.71 -7.12
N LEU A 11 -1.45 12.05 -5.97
CA LEU A 11 -1.62 10.59 -5.90
C LEU A 11 -3.02 10.18 -6.33
N LYS A 12 -4.03 10.90 -5.86
CA LYS A 12 -5.40 10.64 -6.25
C LYS A 12 -5.65 10.99 -7.72
N TYR A 13 -4.96 12.02 -8.21
CA TYR A 13 -5.02 12.38 -9.62
C TYR A 13 -4.57 11.21 -10.51
N HIS A 14 -3.49 10.54 -10.14
CA HIS A 14 -3.00 9.39 -10.88
C HIS A 14 -3.97 8.20 -10.82
N LEU A 15 -4.62 7.99 -9.68
CA LEU A 15 -5.62 6.94 -9.55
C LEU A 15 -6.80 7.15 -10.50
N ASN A 16 -7.14 8.41 -10.78
CA ASN A 16 -8.25 8.76 -11.67
C ASN A 16 -7.80 9.03 -13.11
N ASN A 17 -6.60 8.59 -13.49
CA ASN A 17 -6.09 8.73 -14.85
C ASN A 17 -6.99 8.00 -15.84
N PRO A 18 -7.23 8.57 -17.05
CA PRO A 18 -8.08 7.90 -18.06
C PRO A 18 -7.62 6.50 -18.45
N MET A 19 -6.33 6.21 -18.37
CA MET A 19 -5.79 4.87 -18.66
C MET A 19 -6.09 3.86 -17.56
N MET A 20 -6.55 4.32 -16.39
CA MET A 20 -6.75 3.44 -15.24
C MET A 20 -7.81 2.38 -15.49
N GLU A 21 -8.80 2.67 -16.32
CA GLU A 21 -9.82 1.69 -16.68
C GLU A 21 -9.21 0.44 -17.30
N ARG A 22 -8.26 0.64 -18.23
CA ARG A 22 -7.55 -0.47 -18.86
C ARG A 22 -6.64 -1.18 -17.89
N ILE A 23 -5.97 -0.41 -17.03
CA ILE A 23 -5.07 -0.96 -16.01
C ILE A 23 -5.85 -1.85 -15.04
N CYS A 24 -7.01 -1.38 -14.57
CA CYS A 24 -7.87 -2.16 -13.68
C CYS A 24 -8.38 -3.44 -14.35
N GLU A 25 -8.77 -3.35 -15.60
CA GLU A 25 -9.23 -4.51 -16.36
C GLU A 25 -8.15 -5.58 -16.43
N LEU A 26 -6.91 -5.18 -16.72
CA LEU A 26 -5.80 -6.12 -16.78
C LEU A 26 -5.44 -6.67 -15.41
N LYS A 27 -5.39 -5.81 -14.40
CA LYS A 27 -5.03 -6.19 -13.03
C LYS A 27 -6.05 -7.16 -12.42
N GLU A 28 -7.31 -6.91 -12.65
CA GLU A 28 -8.40 -7.71 -12.09
C GLU A 28 -8.83 -8.87 -13.03
N ARG A 29 -8.05 -9.13 -14.06
CA ARG A 29 -8.29 -10.24 -14.99
C ARG A 29 -9.67 -10.17 -15.62
N GLU A 30 -10.05 -8.98 -16.10
CA GLU A 30 -11.37 -8.71 -16.68
C GLU A 30 -12.50 -8.94 -15.68
N TYR A 31 -12.21 -8.74 -14.39
CA TYR A 31 -13.17 -8.88 -13.28
C TYR A 31 -13.74 -10.31 -13.15
N ARG A 32 -12.96 -11.31 -13.54
CA ARG A 32 -13.38 -12.71 -13.43
C ARG A 32 -13.50 -13.20 -11.99
N ASP A 33 -12.68 -12.65 -11.11
CA ASP A 33 -12.61 -13.11 -9.72
C ASP A 33 -13.89 -12.79 -8.91
N LYS A 34 -14.77 -11.93 -9.44
CA LYS A 34 -16.03 -11.59 -8.78
C LYS A 34 -16.95 -12.80 -8.59
N GLU A 35 -16.81 -13.82 -9.42
CA GLU A 35 -17.60 -15.03 -9.33
C GLU A 35 -17.11 -15.98 -8.24
N GLU A 36 -15.81 -15.90 -7.90
CA GLU A 36 -15.19 -16.76 -6.90
C GLU A 36 -15.08 -16.10 -5.52
N PHE A 37 -14.90 -14.77 -5.47
CA PHE A 37 -14.62 -14.04 -4.24
C PHE A 37 -15.58 -12.86 -4.08
N ASP A 38 -16.24 -12.80 -2.95
CA ASP A 38 -17.17 -11.70 -2.63
C ASP A 38 -16.46 -10.35 -2.53
N TYR A 39 -15.20 -10.35 -2.13
CA TYR A 39 -14.42 -9.13 -1.95
C TYR A 39 -13.81 -8.61 -3.24
N ALA A 40 -13.82 -9.39 -4.31
CA ALA A 40 -13.22 -8.99 -5.57
C ALA A 40 -14.04 -7.88 -6.25
N PRO A 41 -13.39 -6.91 -6.91
CA PRO A 41 -14.11 -5.85 -7.62
C PRO A 41 -14.97 -6.43 -8.73
N GLN A 42 -16.18 -5.88 -8.86
CA GLN A 42 -17.11 -6.34 -9.89
C GLN A 42 -17.00 -5.56 -11.18
N ASP A 43 -16.56 -4.28 -11.10
CA ASP A 43 -16.38 -3.43 -12.26
C ASP A 43 -15.33 -2.36 -11.97
N TYR A 44 -15.13 -1.45 -12.93
CA TYR A 44 -14.14 -0.39 -12.81
C TYR A 44 -14.42 0.54 -11.62
N ALA A 45 -15.66 0.96 -11.45
CA ALA A 45 -16.02 1.87 -10.36
C ALA A 45 -15.76 1.23 -9.00
N ASP A 46 -16.10 -0.04 -8.85
CA ASP A 46 -15.87 -0.79 -7.62
C ASP A 46 -14.37 -0.97 -7.35
N ALA A 47 -13.59 -1.25 -8.40
CA ALA A 47 -12.15 -1.40 -8.29
C ALA A 47 -11.49 -0.09 -7.82
N ILE A 48 -11.86 1.04 -8.42
CA ILE A 48 -11.33 2.35 -8.05
C ILE A 48 -11.69 2.71 -6.60
N ASP A 49 -12.91 2.45 -6.19
CA ASP A 49 -13.34 2.70 -4.82
C ASP A 49 -12.52 1.87 -3.82
N SER A 50 -12.30 0.60 -4.13
CA SER A 50 -11.48 -0.28 -3.29
C SER A 50 -10.03 0.20 -3.21
N TYR A 51 -9.45 0.59 -4.34
CA TYR A 51 -8.07 1.10 -4.38
C TYR A 51 -7.93 2.39 -3.59
N ASP A 52 -8.91 3.28 -3.69
CA ASP A 52 -8.91 4.53 -2.95
C ASP A 52 -8.90 4.29 -1.44
N LYS A 53 -9.71 3.35 -0.98
CA LYS A 53 -9.77 2.98 0.43
C LYS A 53 -8.46 2.37 0.93
N VAL A 54 -7.86 1.48 0.14
CA VAL A 54 -6.57 0.87 0.49
C VAL A 54 -5.48 1.94 0.57
N LEU A 55 -5.45 2.86 -0.38
CA LEU A 55 -4.47 3.94 -0.38
C LEU A 55 -4.68 4.91 0.78
N GLU A 56 -5.92 5.16 1.16
CA GLU A 56 -6.21 6.02 2.32
C GLU A 56 -5.69 5.39 3.61
N ILE A 57 -5.92 4.09 3.80
CA ILE A 57 -5.40 3.36 4.96
C ILE A 57 -3.87 3.33 4.94
N THR A 58 -3.27 3.07 3.80
CA THR A 58 -1.81 3.07 3.63
C THR A 58 -1.22 4.43 3.94
N GLY A 59 -1.87 5.51 3.45
CA GLY A 59 -1.42 6.87 3.71
C GLY A 59 -1.48 7.23 5.19
N GLU A 60 -2.51 6.77 5.89
CA GLU A 60 -2.64 6.97 7.33
C GLU A 60 -1.52 6.28 8.09
N ILE A 61 -1.25 5.02 7.77
CA ILE A 61 -0.15 4.27 8.39
C ILE A 61 1.19 4.96 8.12
N THR A 62 1.42 5.39 6.87
CA THR A 62 2.65 6.06 6.48
C THR A 62 2.82 7.38 7.24
N GLY A 63 1.75 8.18 7.32
CA GLY A 63 1.81 9.49 7.95
C GLY A 63 1.88 9.45 9.47
N GLU A 64 1.20 8.51 10.11
CA GLU A 64 1.09 8.48 11.56
C GLU A 64 2.11 7.56 12.24
N ILE A 65 2.53 6.50 11.56
CA ILE A 65 3.40 5.49 12.15
C ILE A 65 4.80 5.48 11.52
N ILE A 66 4.86 5.41 10.20
CA ILE A 66 6.15 5.29 9.50
C ILE A 66 6.93 6.60 9.49
N ALA A 67 6.29 7.69 9.08
CA ALA A 67 6.97 8.98 8.95
C ALA A 67 7.56 9.50 10.26
N PRO A 68 6.85 9.46 11.40
CA PRO A 68 7.44 9.88 12.67
C PRO A 68 8.63 9.04 13.09
N ASN A 69 8.73 7.80 12.61
CA ASN A 69 9.83 6.89 12.92
C ASN A 69 10.97 6.95 11.90
N ALA A 70 10.79 7.67 10.80
CA ALA A 70 11.75 7.68 9.69
C ALA A 70 13.14 8.17 10.10
N GLU A 71 13.21 9.21 10.92
CA GLU A 71 14.49 9.76 11.38
C GLU A 71 15.27 8.72 12.19
N GLY A 72 14.59 8.01 13.09
CA GLY A 72 15.21 6.95 13.88
C GLY A 72 15.68 5.79 13.03
N VAL A 73 14.87 5.38 12.04
CA VAL A 73 15.23 4.32 11.11
C VAL A 73 16.45 4.71 10.28
N ASP A 74 16.49 5.95 9.80
CA ASP A 74 17.63 6.45 9.02
C ASP A 74 18.90 6.51 9.87
N ALA A 75 18.79 6.94 11.13
CA ALA A 75 19.92 7.01 12.04
C ALA A 75 20.47 5.62 12.39
N GLU A 76 19.59 4.66 12.62
CA GLU A 76 19.99 3.28 12.92
C GLU A 76 20.56 2.60 11.67
N GLY A 77 19.85 2.77 10.54
CA GLY A 77 20.25 2.17 9.27
C GLY A 77 20.16 0.66 9.24
N PRO A 78 20.30 0.07 8.07
CA PRO A 78 20.43 -1.38 7.94
C PRO A 78 21.83 -1.83 8.35
N HIS A 79 21.93 -3.01 8.93
CA HIS A 79 23.21 -3.59 9.35
C HIS A 79 23.48 -4.84 8.53
N CYS A 80 24.77 -5.06 8.20
CA CYS A 80 25.20 -6.28 7.57
C CYS A 80 26.02 -7.09 8.59
N ALA A 81 25.50 -8.23 9.00
CA ALA A 81 26.16 -9.11 9.95
C ALA A 81 26.12 -10.55 9.43
N ASN A 82 27.26 -11.23 9.49
CA ASN A 82 27.36 -12.63 9.06
C ASN A 82 26.87 -12.86 7.62
N GLY A 83 27.09 -11.88 6.73
CA GLY A 83 26.66 -11.97 5.34
C GLY A 83 25.18 -11.71 5.11
N ARG A 84 24.46 -11.22 6.13
CA ARG A 84 23.03 -10.93 6.04
C ARG A 84 22.78 -9.47 6.36
N VAL A 85 21.78 -8.88 5.67
CA VAL A 85 21.34 -7.52 5.94
C VAL A 85 20.20 -7.56 6.96
N GLU A 86 20.33 -6.74 8.00
CA GLU A 86 19.31 -6.60 9.04
C GLU A 86 18.75 -5.19 9.02
N TYR A 87 17.43 -5.07 9.00
CA TYR A 87 16.73 -3.77 9.01
C TYR A 87 16.49 -3.32 10.45
N ALA A 88 16.21 -2.02 10.62
CA ALA A 88 15.82 -1.48 11.90
C ALA A 88 14.62 -2.24 12.47
N LEU A 89 14.69 -2.62 13.76
CA LEU A 89 13.64 -3.41 14.40
C LEU A 89 12.28 -2.70 14.37
N SER A 90 12.26 -1.39 14.53
CA SER A 90 11.01 -0.62 14.47
C SER A 90 10.32 -0.76 13.13
N LEU A 91 11.08 -0.77 12.03
CA LEU A 91 10.54 -0.96 10.69
C LEU A 91 9.97 -2.36 10.51
N ILE A 92 10.66 -3.36 11.02
CA ILE A 92 10.20 -4.75 10.97
C ILE A 92 8.87 -4.90 11.71
N HIS A 93 8.75 -4.33 12.90
CA HIS A 93 7.55 -4.43 13.72
C HIS A 93 6.36 -3.70 13.11
N ILE A 94 6.57 -2.62 12.36
CA ILE A 94 5.50 -1.90 11.70
C ILE A 94 4.93 -2.73 10.55
N SER A 95 5.79 -3.33 9.74
CA SER A 95 5.37 -4.01 8.51
C SER A 95 4.96 -5.47 8.72
N GLU A 96 5.53 -6.15 9.69
CA GLU A 96 5.26 -7.58 9.91
C GLU A 96 3.79 -7.92 10.16
N PRO A 97 3.05 -7.16 11.00
CA PRO A 97 1.63 -7.48 11.25
C PRO A 97 0.74 -7.36 10.01
N THR A 98 1.15 -6.58 9.01
CA THR A 98 0.36 -6.38 7.79
C THR A 98 0.84 -7.25 6.63
N ARG A 99 1.94 -7.96 6.84
CA ARG A 99 2.53 -8.81 5.81
C ARG A 99 1.63 -10.01 5.52
N PRO A 100 1.27 -10.25 4.25
CA PRO A 100 0.51 -11.43 3.89
C PRO A 100 1.35 -12.68 4.18
N ARG A 101 0.71 -13.70 4.70
CA ARG A 101 1.37 -14.98 4.87
C ARG A 101 1.36 -15.71 3.54
N LEU A 102 2.42 -15.51 2.80
CA LEU A 102 2.65 -16.26 1.57
C LEU A 102 3.38 -17.54 1.93
N ILE A 103 2.81 -18.59 1.53
CA ILE A 103 3.41 -19.91 1.73
C ILE A 103 4.11 -20.33 0.46
#